data_a3fc1c08c0f338ea6091eb8f954cbfc4
#
_entry.id   a3fc1c08c0f338ea6091eb8f954cbfc4
#
_cell.length_a   1.000
_cell.length_b   1.000
_cell.length_c   1.000
_cell.angle_alpha   90.00
_cell.angle_beta   90.00
_cell.angle_gamma   90.00
#
_symmetry.space_group_name_H-M   'P 1'
#
loop_
_entity.id
_entity.type
_entity.pdbx_description
1 polymer ?
#
loop_
_entity_poly.entity_id
_entity_poly.type
_entity_poly.pdbx_seq_one_letter_code
_entity_poly.pdbx_strand_id
1 'polypeptide(L)'
;WYRNDFYRLFGVEVEAKSNAPQKGEKEGRRERENNAYISWERAYRNTLDIVGSAEMMTIAKGSVSVPCEGWGNQRAADKYSFDEASGEVIAKELYADSERSRKVRGWIYSVHVGNWGGMLTRILWFLAAMLGATLPLTGYYLWIKRKFIRKRARL
;
A
#
# COMPACT_ATOMS: atom_id res chain seq x y z
N TRP A 1 -0.81 -2.51 -22.68
CA TRP A 1 -0.57 -2.36 -24.12
C TRP A 1 0.93 -2.29 -24.43
N TYR A 2 1.71 -1.44 -23.79
CA TYR A 2 3.15 -1.25 -24.10
C TYR A 2 4.09 -2.38 -23.63
N ARG A 3 3.67 -3.28 -22.74
CA ARG A 3 4.55 -4.29 -22.15
C ARG A 3 5.05 -5.33 -23.17
N ASN A 4 4.22 -5.77 -24.09
CA ASN A 4 4.58 -6.80 -25.07
C ASN A 4 5.52 -6.24 -26.15
N ASP A 5 5.33 -4.96 -26.52
CA ASP A 5 6.20 -4.29 -27.50
C ASP A 5 7.59 -4.03 -26.92
N PHE A 6 7.68 -3.76 -25.62
CA PHE A 6 8.95 -3.60 -24.91
C PHE A 6 9.77 -4.89 -24.87
N TYR A 7 9.14 -6.04 -24.60
CA TYR A 7 9.85 -7.33 -24.61
C TYR A 7 10.30 -7.77 -26.03
N ARG A 8 9.56 -7.42 -27.06
CA ARG A 8 9.95 -7.65 -28.46
C ARG A 8 11.22 -6.91 -28.84
N LEU A 9 11.42 -5.71 -28.29
CA LEU A 9 12.61 -4.89 -28.54
C LEU A 9 13.91 -5.55 -28.04
N PHE A 10 13.80 -6.43 -27.03
CA PHE A 10 14.91 -7.19 -26.44
C PHE A 10 15.00 -8.64 -26.96
N GLY A 11 14.30 -8.98 -28.03
CA GLY A 11 14.36 -10.31 -28.66
C GLY A 11 13.73 -11.44 -27.82
N VAL A 12 12.89 -11.10 -26.83
CA VAL A 12 12.17 -12.09 -26.04
C VAL A 12 10.82 -12.36 -26.71
N GLU A 13 10.67 -13.51 -27.35
CA GLU A 13 9.35 -13.98 -27.80
C GLU A 13 8.48 -14.31 -26.60
N VAL A 14 7.53 -13.44 -26.33
CA VAL A 14 6.48 -13.71 -25.34
C VAL A 14 5.42 -14.54 -26.09
N GLU A 15 5.43 -15.85 -25.89
CA GLU A 15 4.31 -16.69 -26.28
C GLU A 15 3.03 -16.13 -25.65
N ALA A 16 2.16 -15.64 -26.49
CA ALA A 16 0.82 -15.23 -26.07
C ALA A 16 0.05 -16.51 -25.70
N LYS A 17 0.11 -16.93 -24.44
CA LYS A 17 -0.83 -17.90 -23.90
C LYS A 17 -2.23 -17.30 -24.00
N SER A 18 -2.89 -17.55 -25.08
CA SER A 18 -4.32 -17.27 -25.27
C SER A 18 -5.15 -18.31 -24.50
N ASN A 19 -5.02 -18.30 -23.17
CA ASN A 19 -5.96 -18.98 -22.32
C ASN A 19 -7.12 -17.99 -22.04
N ALA A 20 -7.97 -17.80 -23.04
CA ALA A 20 -9.31 -17.27 -22.77
C ALA A 20 -10.02 -18.32 -21.90
N PRO A 21 -10.37 -18.00 -20.64
CA PRO A 21 -10.98 -18.97 -19.74
C PRO A 21 -12.29 -19.48 -20.37
N GLN A 22 -12.45 -20.79 -20.43
CA GLN A 22 -13.64 -21.44 -20.96
C GLN A 22 -14.87 -21.05 -20.14
N LYS A 23 -16.07 -21.10 -20.74
CA LYS A 23 -17.32 -20.62 -20.11
C LYS A 23 -17.56 -21.23 -18.72
N GLY A 24 -17.32 -22.52 -18.53
CA GLY A 24 -17.45 -23.21 -17.22
C GLY A 24 -16.44 -22.76 -16.17
N GLU A 25 -15.25 -22.37 -16.61
CA GLU A 25 -14.20 -21.85 -15.70
C GLU A 25 -14.54 -20.43 -15.20
N LYS A 26 -15.24 -19.63 -16.01
CA LYS A 26 -15.76 -18.32 -15.63
C LYS A 26 -16.92 -18.42 -14.65
N GLU A 27 -17.80 -19.40 -14.82
CA GLU A 27 -18.93 -19.64 -13.89
C GLU A 27 -18.42 -20.12 -12.53
N GLY A 28 -17.55 -21.12 -12.48
CA GLY A 28 -16.96 -21.60 -11.24
C GLY A 28 -16.09 -20.55 -10.51
N ARG A 29 -15.49 -19.61 -11.27
CA ARG A 29 -14.79 -18.47 -10.68
C ARG A 29 -15.76 -17.47 -10.04
N ARG A 30 -16.87 -17.15 -10.70
CA ARG A 30 -17.90 -16.25 -10.17
C ARG A 30 -18.58 -16.81 -8.92
N GLU A 31 -18.83 -18.11 -8.87
CA GLU A 31 -19.38 -18.76 -7.68
C GLU A 31 -18.41 -18.68 -6.49
N ARG A 32 -17.10 -18.91 -6.72
CA ARG A 32 -16.08 -18.75 -5.67
C ARG A 32 -15.96 -17.31 -5.20
N GLU A 33 -15.99 -16.36 -6.12
CA GLU A 33 -15.98 -14.93 -5.79
C GLU A 33 -17.22 -14.55 -4.98
N ASN A 34 -18.42 -14.98 -5.37
CA ASN A 34 -19.66 -14.73 -4.63
C ASN A 34 -19.63 -15.34 -3.22
N ASN A 35 -19.16 -16.57 -3.07
CA ASN A 35 -19.05 -17.21 -1.76
C ASN A 35 -18.01 -16.49 -0.87
N ALA A 36 -16.91 -16.01 -1.46
CA ALA A 36 -15.95 -15.21 -0.74
C ALA A 36 -16.54 -13.88 -0.24
N TYR A 37 -17.35 -13.20 -1.05
CA TYR A 37 -18.00 -11.95 -0.62
C TYR A 37 -19.02 -12.20 0.52
N ILE A 38 -19.76 -13.29 0.49
CA ILE A 38 -20.71 -13.64 1.55
C ILE A 38 -19.97 -13.91 2.87
N SER A 39 -18.85 -14.63 2.84
CA SER A 39 -18.04 -14.90 4.03
C SER A 39 -17.39 -13.62 4.57
N TRP A 40 -16.95 -12.71 3.69
CA TRP A 40 -16.39 -11.42 4.09
C TRP A 40 -17.43 -10.51 4.72
N GLU A 41 -18.66 -10.50 4.21
CA GLU A 41 -19.75 -9.74 4.82
C GLU A 41 -20.08 -10.26 6.22
N ARG A 42 -20.11 -11.58 6.40
CA ARG A 42 -20.30 -12.19 7.73
C ARG A 42 -19.15 -11.85 8.67
N ALA A 43 -17.91 -11.97 8.20
CA ALA A 43 -16.73 -11.61 8.97
C ALA A 43 -16.75 -10.13 9.38
N TYR A 44 -17.19 -9.25 8.50
CA TYR A 44 -17.37 -7.82 8.79
C TYR A 44 -18.39 -7.62 9.91
N ARG A 45 -19.59 -8.20 9.81
CA ARG A 45 -20.64 -8.08 10.81
C ARG A 45 -20.22 -8.65 12.17
N ASN A 46 -19.64 -9.85 12.17
CA ASN A 46 -19.15 -10.49 13.39
C ASN A 46 -18.05 -9.67 14.05
N THR A 47 -17.15 -9.07 13.27
CA THR A 47 -16.12 -8.19 13.81
C THR A 47 -16.70 -6.89 14.34
N LEU A 48 -17.69 -6.32 13.66
CA LEU A 48 -18.39 -5.10 14.09
C LEU A 48 -19.12 -5.32 15.42
N ASP A 49 -19.76 -6.48 15.60
CA ASP A 49 -20.44 -6.86 16.86
C ASP A 49 -19.44 -6.97 18.03
N ILE A 50 -18.21 -7.42 17.76
CA ILE A 50 -17.15 -7.51 18.77
C ILE A 50 -16.56 -6.15 19.12
N VAL A 51 -16.39 -5.28 18.13
CA VAL A 51 -15.71 -3.97 18.29
C VAL A 51 -16.69 -2.87 18.70
N GLY A 52 -17.97 -3.04 18.37
CA GLY A 52 -19.06 -2.08 18.63
C GLY A 52 -19.15 -0.97 17.62
N SER A 53 -18.06 -0.25 17.34
CA SER A 53 -18.00 0.78 16.30
C SER A 53 -16.58 0.94 15.76
N ALA A 54 -16.43 1.08 14.45
CA ALA A 54 -15.17 1.40 13.82
C ALA A 54 -15.41 2.30 12.60
N GLU A 55 -14.64 3.38 12.47
CA GLU A 55 -14.74 4.27 11.32
C GLU A 55 -14.32 3.58 10.01
N MET A 56 -13.37 2.66 10.10
CA MET A 56 -12.84 1.94 8.95
C MET A 56 -12.42 0.54 9.35
N MET A 57 -12.76 -0.44 8.52
CA MET A 57 -12.27 -1.81 8.62
C MET A 57 -11.68 -2.22 7.29
N THR A 58 -10.54 -2.90 7.31
CA THR A 58 -9.94 -3.45 6.11
C THR A 58 -10.05 -4.96 6.15
N ILE A 59 -10.75 -5.52 5.16
CA ILE A 59 -10.91 -6.96 5.02
C ILE A 59 -9.89 -7.46 4.00
N ALA A 60 -9.14 -8.46 4.40
CA ALA A 60 -8.23 -9.18 3.54
C ALA A 60 -8.52 -10.68 3.66
N LYS A 61 -7.91 -11.47 2.80
CA LYS A 61 -8.08 -12.92 2.82
C LYS A 61 -7.81 -13.48 4.23
N GLY A 62 -8.83 -14.06 4.87
CA GLY A 62 -8.75 -14.66 6.19
C GLY A 62 -8.56 -13.70 7.38
N SER A 63 -8.62 -12.38 7.16
CA SER A 63 -8.46 -11.44 8.27
C SER A 63 -9.16 -10.10 8.08
N VAL A 64 -9.67 -9.54 9.18
CA VAL A 64 -10.19 -8.18 9.27
C VAL A 64 -9.24 -7.37 10.14
N SER A 65 -8.81 -6.22 9.66
CA SER A 65 -7.96 -5.28 10.41
C SER A 65 -8.76 -4.05 10.77
N VAL A 66 -8.79 -3.73 12.05
CA VAL A 66 -9.46 -2.56 12.60
C VAL A 66 -8.40 -1.60 13.09
N PRO A 67 -8.25 -0.40 12.48
CA PRO A 67 -7.28 0.58 12.93
C PRO A 67 -7.50 0.96 14.39
N CYS A 68 -6.42 0.99 15.16
CA CYS A 68 -6.46 1.52 16.51
C CYS A 68 -6.31 3.04 16.45
N GLU A 69 -7.23 3.76 17.09
CA GLU A 69 -7.06 5.18 17.30
C GLU A 69 -5.90 5.41 18.29
N GLY A 70 -4.84 6.02 17.81
CA GLY A 70 -3.69 6.27 18.64
C GLY A 70 -2.67 7.18 17.97
N TRP A 71 -2.05 8.04 18.77
CA TRP A 71 -1.03 8.97 18.31
C TRP A 71 0.18 8.25 17.74
N GLY A 72 0.45 8.54 16.48
CA GLY A 72 1.75 8.35 15.90
C GLY A 72 2.00 7.06 15.12
N ASN A 73 1.12 6.08 15.15
CA ASN A 73 1.31 4.87 14.35
C ASN A 73 0.13 4.56 13.42
N GLN A 74 0.23 4.99 12.18
CA GLN A 74 -0.80 4.78 11.17
C GLN A 74 -1.06 3.30 10.83
N ARG A 75 -0.14 2.41 11.19
CA ARG A 75 -0.25 0.95 10.98
C ARG A 75 -0.70 0.19 12.23
N ALA A 76 -1.06 0.92 13.28
CA ALA A 76 -1.63 0.31 14.46
C ALA A 76 -3.03 -0.20 14.13
N ALA A 77 -3.22 -1.51 14.16
CA ALA A 77 -4.49 -2.14 13.91
C ALA A 77 -4.60 -3.45 14.67
N ASP A 78 -5.77 -3.68 15.24
CA ASP A 78 -6.16 -4.98 15.76
C ASP A 78 -6.51 -5.89 14.59
N LYS A 79 -6.12 -7.14 14.67
CA LYS A 79 -6.32 -8.12 13.62
C LYS A 79 -7.22 -9.24 14.11
N TYR A 80 -8.31 -9.45 13.40
CA TYR A 80 -9.26 -10.51 13.62
C TYR A 80 -9.12 -11.52 12.49
N SER A 81 -8.72 -12.75 12.80
CA SER A 81 -8.66 -13.83 11.82
C SER A 81 -10.00 -14.53 11.76
N PHE A 82 -10.51 -14.78 10.57
CA PHE A 82 -11.78 -15.48 10.35
C PHE A 82 -11.62 -16.67 9.42
N ASP A 83 -12.52 -17.64 9.53
CA ASP A 83 -12.61 -18.76 8.61
C ASP A 83 -13.19 -18.30 7.27
N GLU A 84 -12.50 -18.57 6.18
CA GLU A 84 -12.91 -18.16 4.83
C GLU A 84 -14.21 -18.82 4.36
N ALA A 85 -14.61 -19.96 4.94
CA ALA A 85 -15.81 -20.66 4.56
C ALA A 85 -17.05 -20.15 5.33
N SER A 86 -16.92 -19.98 6.65
CA SER A 86 -18.05 -19.59 7.52
C SER A 86 -18.16 -18.09 7.77
N GLY A 87 -17.01 -17.37 7.71
CA GLY A 87 -16.91 -15.97 8.12
C GLY A 87 -16.91 -15.77 9.63
N GLU A 88 -16.72 -16.84 10.41
CA GLU A 88 -16.63 -16.75 11.86
C GLU A 88 -15.25 -16.31 12.31
N VAL A 89 -15.17 -15.45 13.33
CA VAL A 89 -13.90 -14.99 13.89
C VAL A 89 -13.28 -16.09 14.75
N ILE A 90 -12.12 -16.59 14.34
CA ILE A 90 -11.41 -17.69 15.00
C ILE A 90 -10.42 -17.15 16.03
N ALA A 91 -9.72 -16.05 15.71
CA ALA A 91 -8.68 -15.51 16.55
C ALA A 91 -8.66 -13.99 16.52
N LYS A 92 -8.27 -13.42 17.67
CA LYS A 92 -8.12 -11.98 17.87
C LYS A 92 -6.68 -11.68 18.27
N GLU A 93 -6.00 -10.85 17.50
CA GLU A 93 -4.65 -10.37 17.78
C GLU A 93 -4.69 -8.86 18.02
N LEU A 94 -4.58 -8.45 19.27
CA LEU A 94 -4.59 -7.04 19.65
C LEU A 94 -3.24 -6.40 19.29
N TYR A 95 -3.29 -5.17 18.81
CA TYR A 95 -2.08 -4.38 18.58
C TYR A 95 -1.27 -4.16 19.87
N ALA A 96 -1.95 -4.04 21.02
CA ALA A 96 -1.30 -3.90 22.33
C ALA A 96 -0.35 -5.07 22.64
N ASP A 97 -0.72 -6.29 22.25
CA ASP A 97 0.04 -7.51 22.50
C ASP A 97 1.02 -7.83 21.36
N SER A 98 1.00 -7.04 20.29
CA SER A 98 1.86 -7.28 19.14
C SER A 98 3.34 -7.04 19.46
N GLU A 99 4.19 -7.78 18.75
CA GLU A 99 5.63 -7.75 18.92
C GLU A 99 6.23 -6.34 18.74
N ARG A 100 7.25 -6.00 19.52
CA ARG A 100 7.94 -4.71 19.45
C ARG A 100 8.44 -4.36 18.05
N SER A 101 8.91 -5.36 17.31
CA SER A 101 9.38 -5.22 15.93
C SER A 101 8.29 -4.66 15.01
N ARG A 102 7.06 -5.14 15.15
CA ARG A 102 5.88 -4.67 14.41
C ARG A 102 5.52 -3.23 14.77
N LYS A 103 5.55 -2.88 16.06
CA LYS A 103 5.30 -1.53 16.56
C LYS A 103 6.33 -0.53 16.02
N VAL A 104 7.60 -0.88 16.09
CA VAL A 104 8.70 -0.03 15.60
C VAL A 104 8.61 0.19 14.09
N ARG A 105 8.35 -0.85 13.29
CA ARG A 105 8.17 -0.71 11.84
C ARG A 105 7.01 0.20 11.48
N GLY A 106 5.89 0.10 12.18
CA GLY A 106 4.75 0.98 12.01
C GLY A 106 5.06 2.43 12.32
N TRP A 107 5.83 2.67 13.38
CA TRP A 107 6.31 3.99 13.79
C TRP A 107 7.25 4.60 12.74
N ILE A 108 8.27 3.86 12.31
CA ILE A 108 9.21 4.30 11.27
C ILE A 108 8.46 4.69 10.01
N TYR A 109 7.48 3.87 9.59
CA TYR A 109 6.66 4.18 8.44
C TYR A 109 5.87 5.48 8.63
N SER A 110 5.22 5.66 9.77
CA SER A 110 4.39 6.84 10.08
C SER A 110 5.20 8.13 10.11
N VAL A 111 6.42 8.07 10.65
CA VAL A 111 7.39 9.18 10.63
C VAL A 111 7.83 9.45 9.19
N HIS A 112 8.19 8.42 8.43
CA HIS A 112 8.68 8.57 7.05
C HIS A 112 7.62 9.18 6.10
N VAL A 113 6.36 8.82 6.27
CA VAL A 113 5.23 9.38 5.49
C VAL A 113 4.79 10.76 5.99
N GLY A 114 5.31 11.20 7.16
CA GLY A 114 4.96 12.49 7.75
C GLY A 114 3.57 12.51 8.39
N ASN A 115 2.99 11.37 8.72
CA ASN A 115 1.66 11.27 9.31
C ASN A 115 1.67 11.07 10.84
N TRP A 116 2.85 11.18 11.43
CA TRP A 116 3.05 10.96 12.88
C TRP A 116 2.45 12.05 13.76
N GLY A 117 2.56 13.31 13.41
CA GLY A 117 2.13 14.46 14.20
C GLY A 117 1.05 15.30 13.50
N GLY A 118 0.21 14.68 12.67
CA GLY A 118 -0.90 15.34 11.99
C GLY A 118 -0.44 16.37 10.94
N MET A 119 -1.13 17.51 10.91
CA MET A 119 -0.93 18.53 9.89
C MET A 119 0.46 19.18 9.92
N LEU A 120 1.02 19.38 11.12
CA LEU A 120 2.34 20.02 11.29
C LEU A 120 3.46 19.19 10.63
N THR A 121 3.45 17.88 10.85
CA THR A 121 4.48 17.01 10.26
C THR A 121 4.33 16.91 8.75
N ARG A 122 3.12 16.95 8.22
CA ARG A 122 2.88 16.99 6.77
C ARG A 122 3.44 18.26 6.14
N ILE A 123 3.27 19.41 6.78
CA ILE A 123 3.84 20.69 6.32
C ILE A 123 5.37 20.64 6.36
N LEU A 124 5.97 20.14 7.44
CA LEU A 124 7.43 19.99 7.56
C LEU A 124 8.00 19.08 6.46
N TRP A 125 7.36 17.94 6.20
CA TRP A 125 7.78 17.04 5.13
C TRP A 125 7.62 17.65 3.74
N PHE A 126 6.56 18.42 3.52
CA PHE A 126 6.36 19.17 2.27
C PHE A 126 7.48 20.19 2.06
N LEU A 127 7.85 20.97 3.10
CA LEU A 127 8.95 21.91 3.03
C LEU A 127 10.29 21.22 2.80
N ALA A 128 10.56 20.11 3.48
CA ALA A 128 11.76 19.31 3.28
C ALA A 128 11.84 18.76 1.84
N ALA A 129 10.73 18.29 1.29
CA ALA A 129 10.65 17.82 -0.10
C ALA A 129 10.91 18.95 -1.09
N MET A 130 10.35 20.14 -0.86
CA MET A 130 10.64 21.33 -1.69
C MET A 130 12.11 21.70 -1.66
N LEU A 131 12.72 21.75 -0.47
CA LEU A 131 14.15 22.01 -0.35
C LEU A 131 15.00 20.95 -1.07
N GLY A 132 14.63 19.67 -0.90
CA GLY A 132 15.28 18.57 -1.62
C GLY A 132 15.19 18.69 -3.13
N ALA A 133 14.06 19.14 -3.66
CA ALA A 133 13.86 19.35 -5.09
C ALA A 133 14.69 20.52 -5.66
N THR A 134 15.05 21.53 -4.86
CA THR A 134 15.86 22.65 -5.31
C THR A 134 17.32 22.26 -5.53
N LEU A 135 17.85 21.25 -4.83
CA LEU A 135 19.24 20.80 -4.96
C LEU A 135 19.61 20.32 -6.38
N PRO A 136 18.85 19.40 -7.01
CA PRO A 136 19.16 18.99 -8.38
C PRO A 136 18.96 20.13 -9.38
N LEU A 137 18.02 21.04 -9.18
CA LEU A 137 17.80 22.20 -10.05
C LEU A 137 18.99 23.17 -10.00
N THR A 138 19.48 23.48 -8.81
CA THR A 138 20.68 24.33 -8.63
C THR A 138 21.94 23.68 -9.18
N GLY A 139 22.11 22.36 -8.96
CA GLY A 139 23.20 21.58 -9.54
C GLY A 139 23.18 21.62 -11.08
N TYR A 140 22.03 21.45 -11.68
CA TYR A 140 21.84 21.48 -13.12
C TYR A 140 22.11 22.89 -13.69
N TYR A 141 21.62 23.93 -13.02
CA TYR A 141 21.90 25.33 -13.38
C TYR A 141 23.40 25.64 -13.36
N LEU A 142 24.11 25.26 -12.31
CA LEU A 142 25.56 25.45 -12.18
C LEU A 142 26.36 24.68 -13.25
N TRP A 143 25.90 23.46 -13.58
CA TRP A 143 26.55 22.66 -14.63
C TRP A 143 26.39 23.32 -16.00
N ILE A 144 25.19 23.79 -16.34
CA ILE A 144 24.92 24.53 -17.59
C ILE A 144 25.82 25.78 -17.64
N LYS A 145 25.79 26.61 -16.59
CA LYS A 145 26.59 27.83 -16.50
C LYS A 145 28.08 27.56 -16.73
N ARG A 146 28.65 26.55 -16.09
CA ARG A 146 30.05 26.14 -16.29
C ARG A 146 30.33 25.72 -17.72
N LYS A 147 29.42 24.98 -18.36
CA LYS A 147 29.58 24.52 -19.73
C LYS A 147 29.61 25.67 -20.72
N PHE A 148 28.75 26.67 -20.54
CA PHE A 148 28.70 27.86 -21.39
C PHE A 148 29.88 28.78 -21.18
N ILE A 149 30.33 29.00 -19.95
CA ILE A 149 31.52 29.83 -19.65
C ILE A 149 32.79 29.22 -20.25
N ARG A 150 32.99 27.88 -20.11
CA ARG A 150 34.09 27.19 -20.74
C ARG A 150 34.11 27.28 -22.27
N LYS A 151 32.95 27.32 -22.89
CA LYS A 151 32.83 27.46 -24.35
C LYS A 151 33.24 28.87 -24.83
N ARG A 152 32.93 29.93 -24.06
CA ARG A 152 33.33 31.30 -24.34
C ARG A 152 34.82 31.58 -24.13
N ALA A 153 35.49 30.88 -23.20
CA ALA A 153 36.92 31.05 -22.93
C ALA A 153 37.81 30.31 -23.94
N ARG A 154 37.26 29.55 -24.88
CA ARG A 154 38.00 28.83 -25.93
C ARG A 154 37.86 29.45 -27.34
N LEU A 155 37.08 30.53 -27.44
CA LEU A 155 36.97 31.40 -28.62
C LEU A 155 37.75 32.69 -28.42
#